data_dad6cdd6872e4cba992a94c31c7beacf
#
_entry.id   dad6cdd6872e4cba992a94c31c7beacf
#
_cell.length_a   1.000
_cell.length_b   1.000
_cell.length_c   1.000
_cell.angle_alpha   90.00
_cell.angle_beta   90.00
_cell.angle_gamma   90.00
#
_symmetry.space_group_name_H-M   'P 1'
#
loop_
_entity.id
_entity.type
_entity.pdbx_description
1 polymer ?
#
loop_
_entity_poly.entity_id
_entity_poly.type
_entity_poly.pdbx_seq_one_letter_code
_entity_poly.pdbx_strand_id
1 'polypeptide(L)'
;MMRPGFLNLSYLAGFMLFMNVIFSSDYASYSGGFLRMGITARSIAMGSGFTAELDQGFTAYHNPAGISFVTNRQASVTNHSLQLDRNFYVASFETNLPPTAGIGFAWIRAGVNQIDGRTEEGEHTSFLSTSEDAYFISFGQQLRPWLSEGINIKLLRLQLPMNESGLVGSGMGFDLGIIIRPSPLLSIGLVIQDLNSNYLWQTSEVFAEQGRIYKEQFPIIYRIGTNSRSKRIYFVGDFGVITDYEDILGVPIRFGGEYQYKENYFFRAGYGNSRVSLGVGMKYILFNKKDSSIDYAFVTEPALNFAHVFTVSIQF
;
A
#
# COMPACT_ATOMS: atom_id res chain seq x y z
N MET A 1 -36.27 -23.50 -25.52
CA MET A 1 -36.04 -23.18 -24.11
C MET A 1 -34.59 -23.57 -23.77
N MET A 2 -33.63 -22.67 -24.00
CA MET A 2 -32.19 -22.92 -23.74
C MET A 2 -31.89 -22.65 -22.26
N ARG A 3 -31.37 -23.63 -21.53
CA ARG A 3 -30.87 -23.46 -20.16
C ARG A 3 -29.61 -22.65 -20.22
N PRO A 4 -29.41 -21.60 -19.39
CA PRO A 4 -28.16 -20.92 -19.29
C PRO A 4 -27.13 -21.88 -18.66
N GLY A 5 -26.03 -22.15 -19.41
CA GLY A 5 -24.95 -22.96 -18.95
C GLY A 5 -24.31 -22.30 -17.74
N PHE A 6 -24.34 -22.96 -16.58
CA PHE A 6 -23.49 -22.62 -15.44
C PHE A 6 -22.04 -22.83 -15.85
N LEU A 7 -21.31 -21.75 -16.04
CA LEU A 7 -19.86 -21.81 -16.11
C LEU A 7 -19.40 -22.50 -14.81
N ASN A 8 -18.83 -23.68 -14.95
CA ASN A 8 -18.39 -24.48 -13.82
C ASN A 8 -17.36 -23.69 -13.01
N LEU A 9 -17.67 -23.42 -11.77
CA LEU A 9 -16.82 -22.69 -10.81
C LEU A 9 -15.41 -23.29 -10.73
N SER A 10 -15.27 -24.61 -11.03
CA SER A 10 -14.00 -25.32 -11.12
C SER A 10 -13.09 -24.85 -12.27
N TYR A 11 -13.64 -24.40 -13.42
CA TYR A 11 -12.83 -23.84 -14.50
C TYR A 11 -12.33 -22.43 -14.16
N LEU A 12 -13.14 -21.65 -13.45
CA LEU A 12 -12.73 -20.33 -12.97
C LEU A 12 -11.63 -20.43 -11.90
N ALA A 13 -11.78 -21.36 -10.97
CA ALA A 13 -10.76 -21.65 -9.95
C ALA A 13 -9.46 -22.21 -10.56
N GLY A 14 -9.57 -23.10 -11.55
CA GLY A 14 -8.42 -23.61 -12.30
C GLY A 14 -7.70 -22.55 -13.11
N PHE A 15 -8.46 -21.63 -13.74
CA PHE A 15 -7.90 -20.49 -14.48
C PHE A 15 -7.20 -19.48 -13.54
N MET A 16 -7.78 -19.20 -12.37
CA MET A 16 -7.14 -18.36 -11.36
C MET A 16 -5.86 -19.00 -10.77
N LEU A 17 -5.86 -20.31 -10.53
CA LEU A 17 -4.66 -21.05 -10.11
C LEU A 17 -3.57 -21.06 -11.21
N PHE A 18 -3.96 -21.20 -12.47
CA PHE A 18 -3.03 -21.20 -13.60
C PHE A 18 -2.39 -19.83 -13.85
N MET A 19 -3.12 -18.73 -13.63
CA MET A 19 -2.58 -17.37 -13.71
C MET A 19 -1.51 -17.09 -12.65
N ASN A 20 -1.57 -17.70 -11.49
CA ASN A 20 -0.55 -17.53 -10.44
C ASN A 20 0.80 -18.19 -10.76
N VAL A 21 0.83 -19.18 -11.64
CA VAL A 21 2.07 -19.89 -12.05
C VAL A 21 2.85 -19.13 -13.14
N ILE A 22 2.18 -18.24 -13.88
CA ILE A 22 2.77 -17.58 -15.06
C ILE A 22 3.48 -16.27 -14.71
N PHE A 23 3.20 -15.67 -13.56
CA PHE A 23 3.79 -14.39 -13.15
C PHE A 23 4.51 -14.53 -11.80
N SER A 24 5.63 -15.24 -11.81
CA SER A 24 6.63 -15.08 -10.75
C SER A 24 7.13 -13.63 -10.81
N SER A 25 6.97 -12.88 -9.71
CA SER A 25 7.36 -11.48 -9.69
C SER A 25 8.80 -11.36 -9.23
N ASP A 26 9.70 -11.06 -10.13
CA ASP A 26 11.13 -10.90 -9.87
C ASP A 26 11.42 -9.68 -8.95
N TYR A 27 10.46 -8.76 -8.83
CA TYR A 27 10.59 -7.56 -7.99
C TYR A 27 10.53 -7.80 -6.48
N ALA A 28 10.28 -9.02 -6.03
CA ALA A 28 10.19 -9.33 -4.60
C ALA A 28 11.53 -9.18 -3.85
N SER A 29 12.66 -9.33 -4.55
CA SER A 29 14.01 -9.17 -4.03
C SER A 29 14.53 -7.73 -4.00
N TYR A 30 13.81 -6.80 -4.62
CA TYR A 30 14.20 -5.39 -4.67
C TYR A 30 13.77 -4.64 -3.40
N SER A 31 14.57 -3.66 -3.01
CA SER A 31 14.31 -2.78 -1.87
C SER A 31 12.95 -2.09 -1.91
N GLY A 32 12.46 -1.65 -0.76
CA GLY A 32 11.16 -1.01 -0.62
C GLY A 32 9.99 -1.99 -0.71
N GLY A 33 10.22 -3.29 -0.48
CA GLY A 33 9.16 -4.32 -0.47
C GLY A 33 7.99 -3.98 0.44
N PHE A 34 8.26 -3.39 1.58
CA PHE A 34 7.27 -2.99 2.57
C PHE A 34 6.29 -1.91 2.03
N LEU A 35 6.76 -1.02 1.15
CA LEU A 35 5.90 -0.02 0.50
C LEU A 35 4.93 -0.63 -0.53
N ARG A 36 5.03 -1.91 -0.82
CA ARG A 36 4.15 -2.62 -1.77
C ARG A 36 3.10 -3.50 -1.09
N MET A 37 3.10 -3.56 0.25
CA MET A 37 2.20 -4.41 1.02
C MET A 37 0.75 -3.90 1.10
N GLY A 38 0.52 -2.61 0.88
CA GLY A 38 -0.75 -1.92 1.14
C GLY A 38 -0.80 -1.36 2.56
N ILE A 39 -1.67 -0.38 2.79
CA ILE A 39 -1.63 0.41 4.05
C ILE A 39 -2.92 0.40 4.85
N THR A 40 -4.08 0.12 4.27
CA THR A 40 -5.35 0.10 5.00
C THR A 40 -6.11 -1.19 4.75
N ALA A 41 -6.86 -1.65 5.76
CA ALA A 41 -7.69 -2.84 5.62
C ALA A 41 -8.68 -2.72 4.47
N ARG A 42 -9.27 -1.52 4.25
CA ARG A 42 -10.18 -1.27 3.13
C ARG A 42 -9.49 -1.46 1.78
N SER A 43 -8.34 -0.85 1.56
CA SER A 43 -7.63 -0.98 0.28
C SER A 43 -7.16 -2.40 0.03
N ILE A 44 -6.61 -3.05 1.04
CA ILE A 44 -6.13 -4.43 0.96
C ILE A 44 -7.27 -5.40 0.66
N ALA A 45 -8.42 -5.27 1.35
CA ALA A 45 -9.61 -6.08 1.10
C ALA A 45 -10.14 -5.96 -0.33
N MET A 46 -9.81 -4.87 -1.03
CA MET A 46 -10.17 -4.60 -2.43
C MET A 46 -8.97 -4.77 -3.38
N GLY A 47 -8.00 -5.63 -3.04
CA GLY A 47 -6.84 -5.94 -3.88
C GLY A 47 -5.85 -4.79 -4.06
N SER A 48 -5.98 -3.69 -3.31
CA SER A 48 -5.16 -2.47 -3.42
C SER A 48 -5.21 -1.78 -4.79
N GLY A 49 -6.31 -1.92 -5.52
CA GLY A 49 -6.55 -1.27 -6.82
C GLY A 49 -7.02 0.18 -6.69
N PHE A 50 -6.29 1.02 -5.96
CA PHE A 50 -6.73 2.32 -5.44
C PHE A 50 -6.07 3.53 -6.15
N THR A 51 -5.45 3.37 -7.30
CA THR A 51 -4.77 4.46 -8.03
C THR A 51 -5.70 5.63 -8.40
N ALA A 52 -7.01 5.38 -8.50
CA ALA A 52 -8.02 6.41 -8.78
C ALA A 52 -8.89 6.77 -7.55
N GLU A 53 -8.51 6.35 -6.32
CA GLU A 53 -9.27 6.61 -5.09
C GLU A 53 -9.23 8.09 -4.71
N LEU A 54 -10.38 8.60 -4.23
CA LEU A 54 -10.58 10.02 -3.92
C LEU A 54 -10.87 10.30 -2.44
N ASP A 55 -11.26 9.24 -1.71
CA ASP A 55 -11.83 9.42 -0.38
C ASP A 55 -11.58 8.18 0.47
N GLN A 56 -11.26 8.36 1.73
CA GLN A 56 -11.01 7.33 2.75
C GLN A 56 -9.67 6.57 2.68
N GLY A 57 -9.01 6.58 3.79
CA GLY A 57 -7.67 6.09 3.98
C GLY A 57 -6.66 7.15 3.54
N PHE A 58 -5.39 6.87 3.68
CA PHE A 58 -4.35 7.77 3.18
C PHE A 58 -4.25 7.64 1.64
N THR A 59 -5.06 8.46 0.94
CA THR A 59 -5.18 8.41 -0.52
C THR A 59 -3.86 8.66 -1.23
N ALA A 60 -3.04 9.54 -0.65
CA ALA A 60 -1.75 9.91 -1.20
C ALA A 60 -0.75 8.75 -1.35
N TYR A 61 -0.86 7.68 -0.56
CA TYR A 61 -0.04 6.48 -0.75
C TYR A 61 -0.30 5.81 -2.10
N HIS A 62 -1.56 5.78 -2.53
CA HIS A 62 -1.93 5.16 -3.80
C HIS A 62 -1.71 6.12 -4.97
N ASN A 63 -2.09 7.40 -4.78
CA ASN A 63 -1.94 8.47 -5.75
C ASN A 63 -2.01 9.82 -5.03
N PRO A 64 -0.94 10.62 -5.01
CA PRO A 64 -0.93 11.89 -4.28
C PRO A 64 -1.96 12.91 -4.78
N ALA A 65 -2.41 12.82 -6.03
CA ALA A 65 -3.47 13.68 -6.55
C ALA A 65 -4.81 13.50 -5.81
N GLY A 66 -5.06 12.31 -5.23
CA GLY A 66 -6.29 11.98 -4.49
C GLY A 66 -6.51 12.88 -3.27
N ILE A 67 -5.43 13.32 -2.62
CA ILE A 67 -5.52 14.11 -1.40
C ILE A 67 -6.21 15.47 -1.60
N SER A 68 -6.23 15.99 -2.81
CA SER A 68 -6.92 17.24 -3.15
C SER A 68 -8.44 17.15 -3.09
N PHE A 69 -9.00 15.91 -3.07
CA PHE A 69 -10.44 15.68 -2.95
C PHE A 69 -10.89 15.44 -1.52
N VAL A 70 -9.97 15.35 -0.57
CA VAL A 70 -10.27 15.19 0.85
C VAL A 70 -11.05 16.40 1.35
N THR A 71 -12.24 16.16 1.90
CA THR A 71 -13.14 17.22 2.38
C THR A 71 -13.06 17.43 3.89
N ASN A 72 -12.71 16.41 4.62
CA ASN A 72 -12.64 16.42 6.08
C ASN A 72 -11.21 16.07 6.54
N ARG A 73 -10.83 16.58 7.69
CA ARG A 73 -9.62 16.11 8.36
C ARG A 73 -9.82 14.65 8.76
N GLN A 74 -8.86 13.81 8.43
CA GLN A 74 -8.91 12.43 8.86
C GLN A 74 -7.54 11.94 9.35
N ALA A 75 -7.60 11.11 10.38
CA ALA A 75 -6.46 10.37 10.88
C ALA A 75 -6.77 8.88 10.82
N SER A 76 -5.79 8.06 10.46
CA SER A 76 -5.95 6.61 10.50
C SER A 76 -4.74 5.90 11.08
N VAL A 77 -5.01 4.77 11.73
CA VAL A 77 -3.99 3.85 12.23
C VAL A 77 -4.31 2.46 11.72
N THR A 78 -3.30 1.80 11.19
CA THR A 78 -3.40 0.42 10.70
C THR A 78 -2.36 -0.47 11.36
N ASN A 79 -2.76 -1.67 11.71
CA ASN A 79 -1.90 -2.75 12.18
C ASN A 79 -2.11 -3.97 11.29
N HIS A 80 -1.01 -4.53 10.75
CA HIS A 80 -1.01 -5.84 10.13
C HIS A 80 -0.47 -6.87 11.13
N SER A 81 -1.29 -7.84 11.48
CA SER A 81 -0.86 -9.02 12.23
C SER A 81 -0.26 -10.02 11.25
N LEU A 82 1.06 -10.06 11.23
CA LEU A 82 1.85 -10.94 10.38
C LEU A 82 2.46 -12.06 11.22
N GLN A 83 2.85 -13.15 10.58
CA GLN A 83 3.55 -14.25 11.25
C GLN A 83 5.06 -13.99 11.36
N LEU A 84 5.76 -14.80 12.17
CA LEU A 84 7.21 -14.76 12.36
C LEU A 84 7.71 -13.44 12.96
N ASP A 85 7.03 -12.94 13.99
CA ASP A 85 7.38 -11.70 14.72
C ASP A 85 7.54 -10.46 13.82
N ARG A 86 6.96 -10.54 12.60
CA ARG A 86 6.93 -9.41 11.68
C ARG A 86 5.84 -8.42 12.08
N ASN A 87 6.21 -7.16 12.10
CA ASN A 87 5.32 -6.06 12.43
C ASN A 87 5.16 -5.14 11.24
N PHE A 88 3.95 -4.61 11.04
CA PHE A 88 3.70 -3.58 10.06
C PHE A 88 2.65 -2.61 10.60
N TYR A 89 3.06 -1.36 10.75
CA TYR A 89 2.25 -0.30 11.30
C TYR A 89 2.15 0.86 10.32
N VAL A 90 1.00 1.50 10.27
CA VAL A 90 0.78 2.73 9.53
C VAL A 90 0.05 3.71 10.41
N ALA A 91 0.52 4.95 10.42
CA ALA A 91 -0.20 6.08 10.97
C ALA A 91 -0.25 7.19 9.91
N SER A 92 -1.41 7.77 9.68
CA SER A 92 -1.56 8.81 8.68
C SER A 92 -2.52 9.90 9.12
N PHE A 93 -2.31 11.07 8.56
CA PHE A 93 -3.16 12.23 8.70
C PHE A 93 -3.26 12.95 7.36
N GLU A 94 -4.46 13.34 6.98
CA GLU A 94 -4.68 14.17 5.81
C GLU A 94 -5.79 15.19 6.07
N THR A 95 -5.66 16.34 5.41
CA THR A 95 -6.61 17.44 5.53
C THR A 95 -6.71 18.23 4.22
N ASN A 96 -7.86 18.82 4.00
CA ASN A 96 -8.03 19.79 2.94
C ASN A 96 -7.26 21.08 3.26
N LEU A 97 -6.74 21.70 2.21
CA LEU A 97 -6.10 23.00 2.23
C LEU A 97 -6.86 23.89 1.23
N PRO A 98 -7.79 24.74 1.73
CA PRO A 98 -8.59 25.58 0.85
C PRO A 98 -7.74 26.48 -0.04
N PRO A 99 -8.18 26.81 -1.29
CA PRO A 99 -9.50 26.47 -1.84
C PRO A 99 -9.57 25.10 -2.53
N THR A 100 -8.50 24.55 -3.03
CA THR A 100 -8.51 23.40 -3.97
C THR A 100 -7.37 22.41 -3.74
N ALA A 101 -6.69 22.49 -2.61
CA ALA A 101 -5.55 21.62 -2.32
C ALA A 101 -5.82 20.72 -1.11
N GLY A 102 -4.93 19.74 -0.92
CA GLY A 102 -4.84 18.91 0.26
C GLY A 102 -3.39 18.64 0.64
N ILE A 103 -3.16 18.39 1.91
CA ILE A 103 -1.87 18.02 2.47
C ILE A 103 -2.02 16.79 3.37
N GLY A 104 -1.01 15.94 3.40
CA GLY A 104 -1.00 14.75 4.22
C GLY A 104 0.36 14.34 4.70
N PHE A 105 0.36 13.59 5.80
CA PHE A 105 1.53 13.00 6.41
C PHE A 105 1.22 11.55 6.72
N ALA A 106 2.18 10.65 6.48
CA ALA A 106 2.09 9.29 6.95
C ALA A 106 3.45 8.76 7.41
N TRP A 107 3.38 7.83 8.34
CA TRP A 107 4.49 7.00 8.76
C TRP A 107 4.10 5.54 8.56
N ILE A 108 4.96 4.82 7.84
CA ILE A 108 4.84 3.39 7.59
C ILE A 108 6.08 2.73 8.19
N ARG A 109 5.88 1.71 9.01
CA ARG A 109 6.95 0.94 9.61
C ARG A 109 6.73 -0.54 9.39
N ALA A 110 7.73 -1.20 8.83
CA ALA A 110 7.87 -2.65 8.81
C ALA A 110 9.06 -3.07 9.66
N GLY A 111 9.03 -4.25 10.24
CA GLY A 111 10.17 -4.74 11.02
C GLY A 111 9.97 -6.17 11.49
N VAL A 112 11.05 -6.73 12.01
CA VAL A 112 11.07 -8.02 12.70
C VAL A 112 11.71 -7.79 14.05
N ASN A 113 11.04 -8.21 15.10
CA ASN A 113 11.56 -8.17 16.45
C ASN A 113 11.97 -9.60 16.86
N GLN A 114 12.81 -9.69 17.89
CA GLN A 114 13.20 -10.97 18.50
C GLN A 114 13.88 -11.96 17.53
N ILE A 115 14.71 -11.44 16.63
CA ILE A 115 15.56 -12.30 15.78
C ILE A 115 16.60 -12.97 16.69
N ASP A 116 16.58 -14.31 16.75
CA ASP A 116 17.50 -15.09 17.58
C ASP A 116 18.92 -15.04 17.00
N GLY A 117 19.74 -14.17 17.60
CA GLY A 117 21.16 -14.04 17.24
C GLY A 117 21.96 -15.23 17.78
N ARG A 118 22.83 -15.82 16.94
CA ARG A 118 23.64 -16.99 17.31
C ARG A 118 25.10 -16.83 16.90
N THR A 119 25.99 -17.48 17.65
CA THR A 119 27.39 -17.66 17.26
C THR A 119 27.52 -18.68 16.13
N GLU A 120 28.72 -18.84 15.56
CA GLU A 120 29.01 -19.88 14.56
C GLU A 120 28.79 -21.28 15.12
N GLU A 121 28.94 -21.46 16.45
CA GLU A 121 28.69 -22.71 17.15
C GLU A 121 27.19 -22.95 17.47
N GLY A 122 26.33 -21.97 17.16
CA GLY A 122 24.89 -22.04 17.35
C GLY A 122 24.39 -21.63 18.74
N GLU A 123 25.26 -21.08 19.60
CA GLU A 123 24.86 -20.57 20.91
C GLU A 123 24.12 -19.23 20.77
N HIS A 124 23.08 -19.05 21.58
CA HIS A 124 22.33 -17.80 21.61
C HIS A 124 23.20 -16.65 22.14
N THR A 125 23.18 -15.53 21.42
CA THR A 125 23.93 -14.31 21.83
C THR A 125 22.99 -13.25 22.38
N SER A 126 22.08 -12.74 21.54
CA SER A 126 21.12 -11.69 21.91
C SER A 126 19.96 -11.69 20.95
N PHE A 127 18.83 -11.09 21.34
CA PHE A 127 17.75 -10.80 20.40
C PHE A 127 18.07 -9.56 19.57
N LEU A 128 18.03 -9.72 18.25
CA LEU A 128 18.25 -8.68 17.27
C LEU A 128 16.90 -8.16 16.75
N SER A 129 16.89 -6.97 16.15
CA SER A 129 15.71 -6.42 15.48
C SER A 129 16.12 -5.67 14.22
N THR A 130 15.21 -5.65 13.24
CA THR A 130 15.33 -4.81 12.04
C THR A 130 14.08 -3.96 11.88
N SER A 131 14.24 -2.77 11.32
CA SER A 131 13.11 -1.90 11.01
C SER A 131 13.34 -1.11 9.74
N GLU A 132 12.27 -0.92 9.00
CA GLU A 132 12.20 -0.17 7.75
C GLU A 132 11.10 0.86 7.89
N ASP A 133 11.45 2.14 7.81
CA ASP A 133 10.56 3.27 8.05
C ASP A 133 10.45 4.14 6.79
N ALA A 134 9.23 4.57 6.47
CA ALA A 134 8.97 5.58 5.44
C ALA A 134 8.07 6.68 6.00
N TYR A 135 8.51 7.92 5.83
CA TYR A 135 7.74 9.11 6.16
C TYR A 135 7.30 9.80 4.88
N PHE A 136 5.99 10.00 4.73
CA PHE A 136 5.39 10.67 3.59
C PHE A 136 5.02 12.09 3.94
N ILE A 137 5.37 13.01 3.06
CA ILE A 137 4.85 14.37 3.01
C ILE A 137 4.18 14.50 1.66
N SER A 138 2.87 14.74 1.65
CA SER A 138 2.03 14.67 0.46
C SER A 138 1.34 15.99 0.23
N PHE A 139 1.30 16.42 -1.03
CA PHE A 139 0.57 17.60 -1.49
C PHE A 139 -0.17 17.26 -2.77
N GLY A 140 -1.40 17.73 -2.88
CA GLY A 140 -2.18 17.62 -4.11
C GLY A 140 -3.04 18.83 -4.32
N GLN A 141 -3.29 19.16 -5.60
CA GLN A 141 -4.07 20.33 -5.99
C GLN A 141 -5.02 20.02 -7.13
N GLN A 142 -6.25 20.49 -7.03
CA GLN A 142 -7.20 20.48 -8.14
C GLN A 142 -6.90 21.66 -9.07
N LEU A 143 -6.46 21.36 -10.28
CA LEU A 143 -6.27 22.35 -11.36
C LEU A 143 -7.61 22.72 -11.99
N ARG A 144 -8.54 21.77 -12.03
CA ARG A 144 -9.92 21.90 -12.49
C ARG A 144 -10.82 21.00 -11.65
N PRO A 145 -12.13 21.22 -11.61
CA PRO A 145 -13.04 20.33 -10.86
C PRO A 145 -12.96 18.85 -11.26
N TRP A 146 -12.45 18.57 -12.46
CA TRP A 146 -12.31 17.24 -13.03
C TRP A 146 -10.86 16.76 -13.13
N LEU A 147 -9.85 17.60 -12.79
CA LEU A 147 -8.43 17.30 -12.95
C LEU A 147 -7.66 17.73 -11.70
N SER A 148 -6.90 16.81 -11.14
CA SER A 148 -5.96 17.07 -10.06
C SER A 148 -4.59 16.48 -10.31
N GLU A 149 -3.57 17.06 -9.69
CA GLU A 149 -2.21 16.58 -9.64
C GLU A 149 -1.71 16.51 -8.20
N GLY A 150 -0.64 15.77 -7.98
CA GLY A 150 -0.05 15.66 -6.65
C GLY A 150 1.35 15.08 -6.64
N ILE A 151 2.02 15.31 -5.52
CA ILE A 151 3.38 14.84 -5.27
C ILE A 151 3.48 14.28 -3.85
N ASN A 152 4.22 13.18 -3.70
CA ASN A 152 4.74 12.71 -2.43
C ASN A 152 6.25 12.92 -2.38
N ILE A 153 6.73 13.34 -1.22
CA ILE A 153 8.13 13.25 -0.81
C ILE A 153 8.21 12.15 0.24
N LYS A 154 9.08 11.16 0.02
CA LYS A 154 9.32 10.04 0.95
C LYS A 154 10.69 10.15 1.56
N LEU A 155 10.78 10.12 2.89
CA LEU A 155 12.03 9.94 3.61
C LEU A 155 12.09 8.50 4.08
N LEU A 156 13.17 7.80 3.73
CA LEU A 156 13.33 6.36 3.88
C LEU A 156 14.45 6.05 4.85
N ARG A 157 14.25 5.07 5.71
CA ARG A 157 15.26 4.58 6.64
C ARG A 157 15.12 3.07 6.82
N LEU A 158 16.21 2.35 6.69
CA LEU A 158 16.30 0.92 7.00
C LEU A 158 17.43 0.69 8.00
N GLN A 159 17.14 0.00 9.08
CA GLN A 159 18.10 -0.39 10.11
C GLN A 159 18.29 -1.90 10.10
N LEU A 160 19.52 -2.34 9.85
CA LEU A 160 19.94 -3.73 9.93
C LEU A 160 20.66 -4.02 11.25
N PRO A 161 20.45 -5.18 11.86
CA PRO A 161 21.10 -5.56 13.11
C PRO A 161 22.53 -6.06 12.82
N MET A 162 23.46 -5.14 12.66
CA MET A 162 24.87 -5.46 12.49
C MET A 162 25.68 -4.84 13.62
N ASN A 163 26.36 -5.66 14.43
CA ASN A 163 27.11 -5.26 15.61
C ASN A 163 26.28 -4.47 16.65
N GLU A 164 26.93 -3.86 17.63
CA GLU A 164 26.25 -3.10 18.70
C GLU A 164 25.57 -1.81 18.23
N SER A 165 26.03 -1.21 17.12
CA SER A 165 25.48 0.06 16.60
C SER A 165 24.45 -0.11 15.47
N GLY A 166 24.38 -1.28 14.84
CA GLY A 166 23.55 -1.51 13.64
C GLY A 166 24.04 -0.74 12.42
N LEU A 167 23.67 -1.18 11.24
CA LEU A 167 23.93 -0.48 9.98
C LEU A 167 22.63 0.23 9.52
N VAL A 168 22.72 1.53 9.24
CA VAL A 168 21.58 2.35 8.83
C VAL A 168 21.74 2.79 7.39
N GLY A 169 20.76 2.40 6.55
CA GLY A 169 20.56 2.96 5.22
C GLY A 169 19.49 4.05 5.28
N SER A 170 19.73 5.17 4.61
CA SER A 170 18.77 6.26 4.53
C SER A 170 18.68 6.82 3.12
N GLY A 171 17.53 7.40 2.78
CA GLY A 171 17.33 7.97 1.46
C GLY A 171 16.03 8.72 1.32
N MET A 172 15.74 9.11 0.09
CA MET A 172 14.49 9.76 -0.25
C MET A 172 13.98 9.30 -1.60
N GLY A 173 12.69 9.51 -1.83
CA GLY A 173 12.02 9.20 -3.09
C GLY A 173 10.83 10.10 -3.32
N PHE A 174 10.27 10.04 -4.53
CA PHE A 174 9.15 10.86 -4.94
C PHE A 174 8.08 10.01 -5.64
N ASP A 175 6.82 10.43 -5.49
CA ASP A 175 5.72 9.93 -6.33
C ASP A 175 5.04 11.11 -7.00
N LEU A 176 4.62 10.92 -8.24
CA LEU A 176 3.86 11.91 -9.00
C LEU A 176 2.54 11.28 -9.44
N GLY A 177 1.45 12.01 -9.26
CA GLY A 177 0.13 11.51 -9.56
C GLY A 177 -0.77 12.49 -10.27
N ILE A 178 -1.69 11.94 -11.06
CA ILE A 178 -2.77 12.68 -11.72
C ILE A 178 -4.06 11.90 -11.54
N ILE A 179 -5.15 12.62 -11.27
CA ILE A 179 -6.51 12.05 -11.28
C ILE A 179 -7.39 12.88 -12.21
N ILE A 180 -8.09 12.16 -13.09
CA ILE A 180 -9.12 12.70 -13.97
C ILE A 180 -10.46 12.15 -13.51
N ARG A 181 -11.43 13.04 -13.28
CA ARG A 181 -12.77 12.70 -12.82
C ARG A 181 -13.83 13.14 -13.85
N PRO A 182 -14.08 12.32 -14.89
CA PRO A 182 -15.02 12.67 -15.96
C PRO A 182 -16.47 12.82 -15.48
N SER A 183 -16.81 12.13 -14.39
CA SER A 183 -18.12 12.23 -13.75
C SER A 183 -18.04 11.99 -12.24
N PRO A 184 -19.07 12.31 -11.45
CA PRO A 184 -19.10 12.01 -10.02
C PRO A 184 -19.00 10.51 -9.68
N LEU A 185 -19.27 9.64 -10.64
CA LEU A 185 -19.33 8.19 -10.47
C LEU A 185 -18.08 7.46 -11.00
N LEU A 186 -17.20 8.16 -11.71
CA LEU A 186 -16.04 7.58 -12.39
C LEU A 186 -14.79 8.42 -12.17
N SER A 187 -13.69 7.81 -11.77
CA SER A 187 -12.37 8.43 -11.74
C SER A 187 -11.35 7.55 -12.47
N ILE A 188 -10.34 8.18 -13.05
CA ILE A 188 -9.19 7.55 -13.68
C ILE A 188 -7.95 8.16 -13.04
N GLY A 189 -7.04 7.32 -12.55
CA GLY A 189 -5.80 7.72 -11.92
C GLY A 189 -4.59 7.25 -12.70
N LEU A 190 -3.57 8.09 -12.75
CA LEU A 190 -2.23 7.79 -13.24
C LEU A 190 -1.24 8.11 -12.13
N VAL A 191 -0.28 7.25 -11.87
CA VAL A 191 0.76 7.49 -10.88
C VAL A 191 2.08 6.88 -11.29
N ILE A 192 3.16 7.58 -10.98
CA ILE A 192 4.53 7.08 -11.01
C ILE A 192 5.02 7.09 -9.57
N GLN A 193 5.43 5.93 -9.05
CA GLN A 193 5.91 5.80 -7.68
C GLN A 193 7.37 5.39 -7.65
N ASP A 194 8.02 5.72 -6.54
CA ASP A 194 9.41 5.40 -6.25
C ASP A 194 10.43 6.02 -7.21
N LEU A 195 10.11 7.20 -7.78
CA LEU A 195 11.07 8.00 -8.54
C LEU A 195 12.28 8.34 -7.67
N ASN A 196 13.47 7.94 -8.11
CA ASN A 196 14.74 8.13 -7.41
C ASN A 196 14.76 7.63 -5.96
N SER A 197 13.83 6.72 -5.58
CA SER A 197 13.84 6.10 -4.26
C SER A 197 15.05 5.19 -4.09
N ASN A 198 15.78 5.36 -3.01
CA ASN A 198 16.98 4.56 -2.74
C ASN A 198 17.33 4.56 -1.25
N TYR A 199 18.18 3.62 -0.85
CA TYR A 199 18.97 3.68 0.36
C TYR A 199 20.43 3.98 0.03
N LEU A 200 21.03 4.88 0.80
CA LEU A 200 22.48 5.11 0.83
C LEU A 200 23.02 4.44 2.08
N TRP A 201 23.93 3.51 1.88
CA TRP A 201 24.61 2.77 2.93
C TRP A 201 26.04 3.28 3.08
N GLN A 202 26.42 3.64 4.28
CA GLN A 202 27.81 3.94 4.62
C GLN A 202 28.37 2.79 5.45
N THR A 203 29.13 1.92 4.82
CA THR A 203 29.61 0.68 5.44
C THR A 203 30.96 0.80 6.15
N SER A 204 31.58 1.99 6.16
CA SER A 204 32.86 2.27 6.82
C SER A 204 32.80 2.10 8.36
N GLU A 205 31.63 2.29 8.97
CA GLU A 205 31.45 2.04 10.41
C GLU A 205 31.52 0.56 10.78
N VAL A 206 31.28 -0.33 9.81
CA VAL A 206 31.29 -1.79 10.01
C VAL A 206 32.58 -2.41 9.47
N PHE A 207 33.09 -1.94 8.32
CA PHE A 207 34.19 -2.54 7.60
C PHE A 207 35.45 -1.66 7.59
N ALA A 208 35.49 -0.59 8.38
CA ALA A 208 36.61 0.32 8.50
C ALA A 208 37.15 0.78 7.13
N GLU A 209 38.45 0.54 6.85
CA GLU A 209 39.10 0.97 5.60
C GLU A 209 38.53 0.32 4.33
N GLN A 210 37.83 -0.83 4.44
CA GLN A 210 37.20 -1.50 3.33
C GLN A 210 35.75 -1.01 3.09
N GLY A 211 35.25 -0.16 3.98
CA GLY A 211 33.92 0.42 3.88
C GLY A 211 33.73 1.30 2.65
N ARG A 212 32.56 1.29 2.08
CA ARG A 212 32.19 2.06 0.89
C ARG A 212 30.80 2.68 1.06
N ILE A 213 30.51 3.67 0.23
CA ILE A 213 29.16 4.18 0.03
C ILE A 213 28.51 3.31 -1.06
N TYR A 214 27.42 2.68 -0.71
CA TYR A 214 26.62 1.87 -1.63
C TYR A 214 25.22 2.47 -1.77
N LYS A 215 24.72 2.58 -3.01
CA LYS A 215 23.36 3.03 -3.33
C LYS A 215 22.52 1.84 -3.75
N GLU A 216 21.49 1.56 -2.98
CA GLU A 216 20.50 0.53 -3.25
C GLU A 216 19.21 1.16 -3.78
N GLN A 217 18.90 0.93 -5.04
CA GLN A 217 17.83 1.62 -5.74
C GLN A 217 16.54 0.81 -5.72
N PHE A 218 15.41 1.51 -5.57
CA PHE A 218 14.09 0.91 -5.66
C PHE A 218 13.63 0.83 -7.11
N PRO A 219 12.80 -0.16 -7.47
CA PRO A 219 12.15 -0.19 -8.77
C PRO A 219 11.11 0.92 -8.88
N ILE A 220 11.00 1.51 -10.07
CA ILE A 220 9.92 2.45 -10.39
C ILE A 220 8.64 1.69 -10.69
N ILE A 221 7.51 2.25 -10.26
CA ILE A 221 6.19 1.68 -10.48
C ILE A 221 5.33 2.68 -11.24
N TYR A 222 4.88 2.29 -12.43
CA TYR A 222 3.87 2.99 -13.21
C TYR A 222 2.52 2.32 -13.00
N ARG A 223 1.47 3.09 -12.74
CA ARG A 223 0.11 2.55 -12.62
C ARG A 223 -0.90 3.42 -13.33
N ILE A 224 -1.87 2.74 -13.91
CA ILE A 224 -3.14 3.32 -14.34
C ILE A 224 -4.26 2.60 -13.61
N GLY A 225 -5.22 3.34 -13.08
CA GLY A 225 -6.34 2.75 -12.37
C GLY A 225 -7.63 3.47 -12.63
N THR A 226 -8.71 2.81 -12.28
CA THR A 226 -10.05 3.36 -12.36
C THR A 226 -10.87 2.95 -11.16
N ASN A 227 -11.80 3.82 -10.76
CA ASN A 227 -12.86 3.45 -9.86
C ASN A 227 -14.22 3.80 -10.45
N SER A 228 -15.22 3.05 -10.07
CA SER A 228 -16.60 3.29 -10.44
C SER A 228 -17.52 3.06 -9.25
N ARG A 229 -18.38 4.03 -8.96
CA ARG A 229 -19.35 3.98 -7.85
C ARG A 229 -20.77 3.95 -8.36
N SER A 230 -21.54 3.01 -7.89
CA SER A 230 -22.98 2.97 -8.03
C SER A 230 -23.63 3.16 -6.64
N LYS A 231 -24.94 3.14 -6.52
CA LYS A 231 -25.67 3.40 -5.25
C LYS A 231 -25.15 2.60 -4.04
N ARG A 232 -24.83 1.32 -4.23
CA ARG A 232 -24.40 0.40 -3.16
C ARG A 232 -23.15 -0.40 -3.51
N ILE A 233 -22.63 -0.22 -4.70
CA ILE A 233 -21.51 -1.02 -5.22
C ILE A 233 -20.42 -0.06 -5.65
N TYR A 234 -19.20 -0.36 -5.22
CA TYR A 234 -18.00 0.36 -5.59
C TYR A 234 -16.99 -0.63 -6.17
N PHE A 235 -16.47 -0.35 -7.35
CA PHE A 235 -15.46 -1.15 -8.02
C PHE A 235 -14.19 -0.35 -8.21
N VAL A 236 -13.05 -1.02 -8.06
CA VAL A 236 -11.72 -0.49 -8.32
C VAL A 236 -10.94 -1.46 -9.20
N GLY A 237 -10.03 -0.92 -9.99
CA GLY A 237 -9.12 -1.73 -10.80
C GLY A 237 -7.89 -0.94 -11.19
N ASP A 238 -6.71 -1.58 -11.09
CA ASP A 238 -5.42 -1.03 -11.44
C ASP A 238 -4.66 -2.00 -12.35
N PHE A 239 -3.92 -1.42 -13.28
CA PHE A 239 -2.87 -2.07 -14.05
C PHE A 239 -1.56 -1.35 -13.79
N GLY A 240 -0.48 -2.10 -13.54
CA GLY A 240 0.83 -1.52 -13.27
C GLY A 240 1.96 -2.17 -14.06
N VAL A 241 3.08 -1.47 -14.11
CA VAL A 241 4.36 -1.96 -14.59
C VAL A 241 5.42 -1.59 -13.57
N ILE A 242 6.23 -2.55 -13.15
CA ILE A 242 7.36 -2.38 -12.23
C ILE A 242 8.64 -2.61 -13.03
N THR A 243 9.58 -1.68 -12.97
CA THR A 243 10.84 -1.71 -13.73
C THR A 243 12.01 -1.20 -12.89
N ASP A 244 13.21 -1.71 -13.16
CA ASP A 244 14.47 -1.23 -12.58
C ASP A 244 15.26 -0.30 -13.50
N TYR A 245 14.62 0.31 -14.49
CA TYR A 245 15.12 1.12 -15.60
C TYR A 245 15.69 0.31 -16.79
N GLU A 246 16.06 -0.93 -16.61
CA GLU A 246 16.59 -1.81 -17.67
C GLU A 246 15.54 -2.82 -18.10
N ASP A 247 14.93 -3.50 -17.14
CA ASP A 247 13.98 -4.59 -17.38
C ASP A 247 12.60 -4.35 -16.75
N ILE A 248 11.59 -5.04 -17.28
CA ILE A 248 10.27 -5.14 -16.66
C ILE A 248 10.28 -6.28 -15.66
N LEU A 249 10.23 -5.94 -14.38
CA LEU A 249 10.26 -6.88 -13.26
C LEU A 249 8.91 -7.51 -12.97
N GLY A 250 7.82 -6.86 -13.36
CA GLY A 250 6.48 -7.37 -13.12
C GLY A 250 5.37 -6.47 -13.63
N VAL A 251 4.20 -7.08 -13.84
CA VAL A 251 2.99 -6.43 -14.35
C VAL A 251 1.82 -6.74 -13.40
N PRO A 252 1.72 -6.05 -12.24
CA PRO A 252 0.64 -6.30 -11.31
C PRO A 252 -0.71 -5.84 -11.83
N ILE A 253 -1.70 -6.74 -11.73
CA ILE A 253 -3.11 -6.45 -11.97
C ILE A 253 -3.83 -6.55 -10.63
N ARG A 254 -4.69 -5.56 -10.33
CA ARG A 254 -5.43 -5.45 -9.08
C ARG A 254 -6.86 -5.07 -9.37
N PHE A 255 -7.80 -5.71 -8.68
CA PHE A 255 -9.20 -5.33 -8.77
C PHE A 255 -9.94 -5.71 -7.49
N GLY A 256 -11.02 -5.03 -7.23
CA GLY A 256 -11.85 -5.29 -6.07
C GLY A 256 -13.22 -4.65 -6.14
N GLY A 257 -14.06 -5.10 -5.24
CA GLY A 257 -15.41 -4.60 -5.09
C GLY A 257 -15.80 -4.43 -3.63
N GLU A 258 -16.62 -3.42 -3.38
CA GLU A 258 -17.24 -3.13 -2.09
C GLU A 258 -18.75 -3.08 -2.27
N TYR A 259 -19.46 -3.80 -1.41
CA TYR A 259 -20.91 -3.76 -1.31
C TYR A 259 -21.32 -3.11 0.02
N GLN A 260 -22.07 -2.02 -0.06
CA GLN A 260 -22.65 -1.33 1.08
C GLN A 260 -23.98 -1.96 1.49
N TYR A 261 -23.97 -2.62 2.64
CA TYR A 261 -25.18 -3.17 3.26
C TYR A 261 -25.72 -2.17 4.30
N LYS A 262 -26.97 -1.74 4.11
CA LYS A 262 -27.52 -0.59 4.83
C LYS A 262 -26.62 0.63 4.65
N GLU A 263 -26.53 1.50 5.64
CA GLU A 263 -25.73 2.71 5.52
C GLU A 263 -24.30 2.56 6.10
N ASN A 264 -24.12 1.63 7.05
CA ASN A 264 -22.96 1.57 7.91
C ASN A 264 -22.07 0.35 7.71
N TYR A 265 -22.50 -0.69 7.00
CA TYR A 265 -21.74 -1.94 6.88
C TYR A 265 -21.25 -2.14 5.46
N PHE A 266 -20.03 -2.65 5.33
CA PHE A 266 -19.37 -2.87 4.05
C PHE A 266 -18.82 -4.28 3.99
N PHE A 267 -19.03 -4.96 2.87
CA PHE A 267 -18.42 -6.23 2.53
C PHE A 267 -17.54 -6.03 1.31
N ARG A 268 -16.32 -6.56 1.36
CA ARG A 268 -15.30 -6.33 0.36
C ARG A 268 -14.66 -7.62 -0.07
N ALA A 269 -14.32 -7.69 -1.35
CA ALA A 269 -13.52 -8.76 -1.92
C ALA A 269 -12.59 -8.17 -2.99
N GLY A 270 -11.40 -8.73 -3.10
CA GLY A 270 -10.43 -8.25 -4.06
C GLY A 270 -9.36 -9.28 -4.39
N TYR A 271 -8.64 -8.96 -5.46
CA TYR A 271 -7.46 -9.68 -5.92
C TYR A 271 -6.38 -8.67 -6.29
N GLY A 272 -5.18 -8.88 -5.80
CA GLY A 272 -4.04 -8.04 -6.15
C GLY A 272 -2.75 -8.61 -5.56
N ASN A 273 -1.63 -8.35 -6.21
CA ASN A 273 -0.32 -8.89 -5.85
C ASN A 273 -0.34 -10.44 -5.70
N SER A 274 -1.06 -11.12 -6.59
CA SER A 274 -1.27 -12.58 -6.59
C SER A 274 -1.94 -13.13 -5.31
N ARG A 275 -2.73 -12.31 -4.61
CA ARG A 275 -3.41 -12.65 -3.37
C ARG A 275 -4.89 -12.37 -3.47
N VAL A 276 -5.70 -13.24 -2.87
CA VAL A 276 -7.12 -13.01 -2.66
C VAL A 276 -7.31 -12.37 -1.29
N SER A 277 -8.16 -11.39 -1.22
CA SER A 277 -8.50 -10.69 0.01
C SER A 277 -9.99 -10.55 0.19
N LEU A 278 -10.42 -10.60 1.45
CA LEU A 278 -11.80 -10.37 1.89
C LEU A 278 -11.78 -9.35 3.01
N GLY A 279 -12.85 -8.60 3.18
CA GLY A 279 -12.92 -7.64 4.27
C GLY A 279 -14.31 -7.22 4.63
N VAL A 280 -14.39 -6.67 5.82
CA VAL A 280 -15.61 -6.05 6.36
C VAL A 280 -15.27 -4.68 6.91
N GLY A 281 -16.23 -3.77 6.88
CA GLY A 281 -16.08 -2.44 7.44
C GLY A 281 -17.36 -1.98 8.10
N MET A 282 -17.20 -1.12 9.08
CA MET A 282 -18.30 -0.47 9.75
C MET A 282 -18.03 1.02 9.90
N LYS A 283 -19.00 1.84 9.47
CA LYS A 283 -19.00 3.27 9.75
C LYS A 283 -19.73 3.56 11.07
N TYR A 284 -19.19 4.53 11.79
CA TYR A 284 -19.79 5.05 13.01
C TYR A 284 -19.56 6.56 13.11
N ILE A 285 -20.39 7.23 13.88
CA ILE A 285 -20.29 8.68 14.08
C ILE A 285 -19.62 8.91 15.44
N LEU A 286 -18.46 9.59 15.43
CA LEU A 286 -17.71 9.86 16.66
C LEU A 286 -17.67 11.38 16.94
N PHE A 287 -17.05 12.17 16.07
CA PHE A 287 -16.88 13.61 16.27
C PHE A 287 -17.68 14.43 15.26
N ASN A 288 -18.33 15.50 15.69
CA ASN A 288 -19.01 16.49 14.85
C ASN A 288 -19.93 15.90 13.77
N LYS A 289 -20.56 14.74 14.02
CA LYS A 289 -21.39 14.00 13.06
C LYS A 289 -20.65 13.55 11.80
N LYS A 290 -19.32 13.38 11.86
CA LYS A 290 -18.54 12.90 10.75
C LYS A 290 -18.32 11.39 10.81
N ASP A 291 -18.24 10.79 9.64
CA ASP A 291 -18.10 9.35 9.47
C ASP A 291 -16.69 8.89 9.84
N SER A 292 -16.59 8.11 10.87
CA SER A 292 -15.40 7.33 11.22
C SER A 292 -15.60 5.88 10.82
N SER A 293 -14.53 5.09 10.67
CA SER A 293 -14.65 3.67 10.29
C SER A 293 -13.71 2.77 11.07
N ILE A 294 -14.15 1.53 11.21
CA ILE A 294 -13.33 0.39 11.61
C ILE A 294 -13.43 -0.63 10.48
N ASP A 295 -12.27 -1.02 9.97
CA ASP A 295 -12.15 -1.90 8.83
C ASP A 295 -11.25 -3.08 9.18
N TYR A 296 -11.61 -4.25 8.68
CA TYR A 296 -10.86 -5.48 8.81
C TYR A 296 -10.67 -6.12 7.46
N ALA A 297 -9.47 -6.63 7.19
CA ALA A 297 -9.16 -7.44 6.02
C ALA A 297 -8.47 -8.73 6.39
N PHE A 298 -8.82 -9.78 5.67
CA PHE A 298 -8.19 -11.09 5.65
C PHE A 298 -7.55 -11.29 4.30
N VAL A 299 -6.27 -11.65 4.29
CA VAL A 299 -5.47 -11.79 3.06
C VAL A 299 -4.78 -13.15 3.04
N THR A 300 -4.84 -13.82 1.91
CA THR A 300 -4.06 -15.05 1.71
C THR A 300 -2.60 -14.71 1.44
N GLU A 301 -1.68 -15.39 2.11
CA GLU A 301 -0.24 -15.28 1.87
C GLU A 301 0.26 -16.48 1.06
N PRO A 302 1.31 -16.33 0.19
CA PRO A 302 1.73 -17.40 -0.72
C PRO A 302 2.11 -18.73 -0.05
N ALA A 303 2.57 -18.72 1.18
CA ALA A 303 3.01 -19.90 1.91
C ALA A 303 1.86 -20.61 2.70
N LEU A 304 0.61 -20.55 2.22
CA LEU A 304 -0.59 -21.03 2.91
C LEU A 304 -0.85 -20.37 4.27
N ASN A 305 -0.26 -19.22 4.48
CA ASN A 305 -0.45 -18.39 5.66
C ASN A 305 -1.51 -17.32 5.40
N PHE A 306 -1.90 -16.65 6.47
CA PHE A 306 -2.90 -15.58 6.42
C PHE A 306 -2.37 -14.34 7.13
N ALA A 307 -2.73 -13.18 6.62
CA ALA A 307 -2.51 -11.90 7.28
C ALA A 307 -3.84 -11.29 7.66
N HIS A 308 -3.87 -10.69 8.85
CA HIS A 308 -5.01 -9.94 9.38
C HIS A 308 -4.66 -8.48 9.46
N VAL A 309 -5.50 -7.64 8.88
CA VAL A 309 -5.27 -6.19 8.86
C VAL A 309 -6.43 -5.48 9.51
N PHE A 310 -6.12 -4.60 10.45
CA PHE A 310 -7.08 -3.77 11.15
C PHE A 310 -6.77 -2.31 10.90
N THR A 311 -7.78 -1.54 10.55
CA THR A 311 -7.66 -0.08 10.38
C THR A 311 -8.76 0.62 11.14
N VAL A 312 -8.39 1.64 11.88
CA VAL A 312 -9.32 2.60 12.48
C VAL A 312 -9.07 3.95 11.83
N SER A 313 -10.13 4.56 11.30
CA SER A 313 -10.09 5.89 10.68
C SER A 313 -11.07 6.82 11.39
N ILE A 314 -10.62 8.01 11.72
CA ILE A 314 -11.40 9.02 12.43
C ILE A 314 -11.45 10.28 11.55
N GLN A 315 -12.65 10.81 11.34
CA GLN A 315 -12.87 12.11 10.70
C GLN A 315 -13.33 13.15 11.73
N PHE A 316 -12.84 14.38 11.60
CA PHE A 316 -13.12 15.46 12.54
C PHE A 316 -13.04 16.87 11.91
#